data_acb541ee3950fc47b0420c181bb22c73
#
_entry.id   acb541ee3950fc47b0420c181bb22c73
#
_cell.length_a   1.000
_cell.length_b   1.000
_cell.length_c   1.000
_cell.angle_alpha   90.00
_cell.angle_beta   90.00
_cell.angle_gamma   90.00
#
_symmetry.space_group_name_H-M   'P 1'
#
loop_
_entity.id
_entity.type
_entity.pdbx_description
1 polymer ?
#
loop_
_entity_poly.entity_id
_entity_poly.type
_entity_poly.pdbx_seq_one_letter_code
_entity_poly.pdbx_strand_id
1 'polypeptide(L)'
;MKPWAKKFYASKAWKECRSSYITKVFGLCERCSKPGKIVHHTVYLTPDNIDDPNVSLNHRLLEYVCQDCHNQEHHGSAEQLIEPGLMFDSGGDLVQAPP
;
A
#
# COMPACT_ATOMS: atom_id res chain seq x y z
N MET A 1 7.27 0.37 9.99
CA MET A 1 7.33 -0.72 8.98
C MET A 1 8.06 -1.92 9.56
N LYS A 2 7.56 -3.11 9.31
CA LYS A 2 8.19 -4.32 9.81
C LYS A 2 9.51 -4.59 9.09
N PRO A 3 10.53 -5.16 9.77
CA PRO A 3 11.85 -5.37 9.15
C PRO A 3 11.81 -6.17 7.85
N TRP A 4 10.98 -7.21 7.77
CA TRP A 4 10.86 -8.01 6.56
C TRP A 4 10.20 -7.24 5.42
N ALA A 5 9.31 -6.29 5.71
CA ALA A 5 8.67 -5.45 4.71
C ALA A 5 9.60 -4.31 4.24
N LYS A 6 10.40 -3.78 5.13
CA LYS A 6 11.32 -2.68 4.81
C LYS A 6 12.28 -3.04 3.69
N LYS A 7 12.83 -4.24 3.73
CA LYS A 7 13.75 -4.72 2.68
C LYS A 7 13.04 -4.79 1.33
N PHE A 8 11.80 -5.28 1.30
CA PHE A 8 11.01 -5.36 0.09
C PHE A 8 10.75 -3.98 -0.50
N TYR A 9 10.27 -3.02 0.30
CA TYR A 9 9.95 -1.68 -0.20
C TYR A 9 11.18 -0.88 -0.61
N ALA A 10 12.37 -1.25 -0.15
CA ALA A 10 13.63 -0.66 -0.60
C ALA A 10 14.18 -1.32 -1.85
N SER A 11 13.61 -2.43 -2.30
CA SER A 11 14.12 -3.21 -3.42
C SER A 11 13.89 -2.49 -4.76
N LYS A 12 14.78 -2.77 -5.70
CA LYS A 12 14.65 -2.27 -7.07
C LYS A 12 13.39 -2.82 -7.73
N ALA A 13 13.07 -4.08 -7.50
CA ALA A 13 11.89 -4.72 -8.07
C ALA A 13 10.60 -3.99 -7.67
N TRP A 14 10.45 -3.63 -6.40
CA TRP A 14 9.29 -2.86 -5.95
C TRP A 14 9.26 -1.46 -6.55
N LYS A 15 10.40 -0.78 -6.57
CA LYS A 15 10.46 0.59 -7.12
C LYS A 15 10.08 0.62 -8.60
N GLU A 16 10.54 -0.34 -9.37
CA GLU A 16 10.19 -0.46 -10.78
C GLU A 16 8.71 -0.82 -10.97
N CYS A 17 8.20 -1.74 -10.18
CA CYS A 17 6.80 -2.13 -10.20
C CYS A 17 5.89 -0.94 -9.86
N ARG A 18 6.24 -0.20 -8.82
CA ARG A 18 5.50 0.98 -8.38
C ARG A 18 5.49 2.06 -9.48
N SER A 19 6.63 2.39 -10.05
CA SER A 19 6.73 3.38 -11.12
C SER A 19 5.94 2.98 -12.35
N SER A 20 6.01 1.71 -12.73
CA SER A 20 5.25 1.16 -13.85
C SER A 20 3.76 1.27 -13.60
N TYR A 21 3.31 0.95 -12.39
CA TYR A 21 1.89 1.05 -12.04
C TYR A 21 1.39 2.49 -12.06
N ILE A 22 2.15 3.43 -11.53
CA ILE A 22 1.81 4.86 -11.53
C ILE A 22 1.67 5.37 -12.97
N THR A 23 2.56 4.98 -13.86
CA THR A 23 2.48 5.32 -15.28
C THR A 23 1.24 4.74 -15.92
N LYS A 24 0.90 3.50 -15.59
CA LYS A 24 -0.29 2.81 -16.13
C LYS A 24 -1.58 3.53 -15.78
N VAL A 25 -1.67 4.13 -14.59
CA VAL A 25 -2.85 4.88 -14.14
C VAL A 25 -2.72 6.40 -14.31
N PHE A 26 -1.73 6.83 -15.10
CA PHE A 26 -1.50 8.24 -15.45
C PHE A 26 -1.23 9.15 -14.24
N GLY A 27 -0.72 8.60 -13.15
CA GLY A 27 -0.43 9.37 -11.94
C GLY A 27 -1.68 9.88 -11.20
N LEU A 28 -2.85 9.35 -11.52
CA LEU A 28 -4.10 9.79 -10.94
C LEU A 28 -4.63 8.79 -9.92
N CYS A 29 -5.25 9.33 -8.87
CA CYS A 29 -5.95 8.52 -7.89
C CYS A 29 -7.06 7.73 -8.58
N GLU A 30 -7.08 6.42 -8.37
CA GLU A 30 -8.07 5.54 -9.01
C GLU A 30 -9.48 5.71 -8.43
N ARG A 31 -9.63 6.45 -7.33
CA ARG A 31 -10.92 6.65 -6.65
C ARG A 31 -11.53 8.02 -6.93
N CYS A 32 -10.73 9.08 -6.95
CA CYS A 32 -11.24 10.44 -7.10
C CYS A 32 -10.68 11.20 -8.29
N SER A 33 -9.75 10.61 -9.04
CA SER A 33 -9.13 11.20 -10.24
C SER A 33 -8.26 12.43 -9.98
N LYS A 34 -8.01 12.78 -8.73
CA LYS A 34 -7.01 13.80 -8.37
C LYS A 34 -5.61 13.20 -8.47
N PRO A 35 -4.55 14.02 -8.46
CA PRO A 35 -3.20 13.46 -8.42
C PRO A 35 -3.05 12.46 -7.27
N GLY A 36 -2.56 11.25 -7.60
CA GLY A 36 -2.34 10.22 -6.61
C GLY A 36 -1.08 10.44 -5.81
N LYS A 37 -0.91 9.67 -4.75
CA LYS A 37 0.26 9.77 -3.88
C LYS A 37 0.79 8.42 -3.43
N ILE A 38 -0.09 7.47 -3.15
CA ILE A 38 0.27 6.23 -2.49
C ILE A 38 -0.13 5.04 -3.35
N VAL A 39 0.84 4.15 -3.63
CA VAL A 39 0.55 2.82 -4.18
C VAL A 39 0.49 1.86 -3.01
N HIS A 40 -0.64 1.22 -2.81
CA HIS A 40 -0.81 0.25 -1.75
C HIS A 40 -1.28 -1.10 -2.29
N HIS A 41 -1.04 -2.15 -1.52
CA HIS A 41 -1.54 -3.47 -1.85
C HIS A 41 -2.97 -3.61 -1.35
N THR A 42 -3.83 -4.19 -2.18
CA THR A 42 -5.23 -4.47 -1.79
C THR A 42 -5.36 -5.71 -0.92
N VAL A 43 -4.27 -6.47 -0.77
CA VAL A 43 -4.16 -7.61 0.13
C VAL A 43 -3.04 -7.36 1.12
N TYR A 44 -3.12 -7.97 2.30
CA TYR A 44 -2.06 -7.85 3.29
C TYR A 44 -0.83 -8.61 2.85
N LEU A 45 0.33 -7.95 2.91
CA LEU A 45 1.60 -8.63 2.73
C LEU A 45 2.03 -9.27 4.05
N THR A 46 2.54 -10.49 3.95
CA THR A 46 3.05 -11.27 5.08
C THR A 46 4.46 -11.76 4.75
N PRO A 47 5.24 -12.25 5.73
CA PRO A 47 6.54 -12.85 5.43
C PRO A 47 6.44 -14.02 4.45
N ASP A 48 5.28 -14.67 4.38
CA ASP A 48 5.07 -15.82 3.50
C ASP A 48 4.80 -15.42 2.06
N ASN A 49 4.16 -14.28 1.81
CA ASN A 49 3.78 -13.86 0.46
C ASN A 49 4.57 -12.67 -0.09
N ILE A 50 5.35 -11.99 0.72
CA ILE A 50 6.05 -10.78 0.28
C ILE A 50 7.11 -11.07 -0.79
N ASP A 51 7.68 -12.27 -0.78
CA ASP A 51 8.65 -12.72 -1.78
C ASP A 51 8.00 -13.36 -3.01
N ASP A 52 6.68 -13.48 -3.02
CA ASP A 52 5.95 -14.02 -4.17
C ASP A 52 5.59 -12.88 -5.12
N PRO A 53 6.24 -12.80 -6.32
CA PRO A 53 5.95 -11.72 -7.27
C PRO A 53 4.51 -11.70 -7.76
N ASN A 54 3.82 -12.84 -7.73
CA ASN A 54 2.41 -12.91 -8.10
C ASN A 54 1.49 -12.24 -7.10
N VAL A 55 2.00 -11.93 -5.92
CA VAL A 55 1.28 -11.21 -4.87
C VAL A 55 1.87 -9.81 -4.70
N SER A 56 3.14 -9.74 -4.35
CA SER A 56 3.78 -8.46 -3.96
C SER A 56 4.07 -7.53 -5.14
N LEU A 57 4.22 -8.07 -6.36
CA LEU A 57 4.53 -7.29 -7.56
C LEU A 57 3.43 -7.40 -8.62
N ASN A 58 2.24 -7.86 -8.26
CA ASN A 58 1.12 -8.01 -9.18
C ASN A 58 0.30 -6.73 -9.23
N HIS A 59 0.25 -6.08 -10.40
CA HIS A 59 -0.51 -4.85 -10.61
C HIS A 59 -2.00 -5.00 -10.27
N ARG A 60 -2.57 -6.20 -10.41
CA ARG A 60 -3.98 -6.46 -10.08
C ARG A 60 -4.26 -6.33 -8.59
N LEU A 61 -3.23 -6.43 -7.77
CA LEU A 61 -3.33 -6.32 -6.31
C LEU A 61 -2.82 -4.98 -5.80
N LEU A 62 -2.64 -4.01 -6.70
CA LEU A 62 -2.21 -2.65 -6.35
C LEU A 62 -3.33 -1.66 -6.60
N GLU A 63 -3.29 -0.57 -5.85
CA GLU A 63 -4.16 0.57 -6.06
C GLU A 63 -3.38 1.86 -5.80
N TYR A 64 -3.54 2.85 -6.67
CA TYR A 64 -2.90 4.16 -6.51
C TYR A 64 -3.95 5.16 -6.06
N VAL A 65 -3.76 5.76 -4.91
CA VAL A 65 -4.74 6.66 -4.29
C VAL A 65 -4.07 7.93 -3.77
N CYS A 66 -4.86 8.99 -3.68
CA CYS A 66 -4.41 10.19 -3.00
C CYS A 66 -4.46 9.98 -1.48
N GLN A 67 -3.83 10.89 -0.72
CA GLN A 67 -3.78 10.78 0.73
C GLN A 67 -5.19 10.76 1.35
N ASP A 68 -6.09 11.59 0.84
CA ASP A 68 -7.45 11.67 1.37
C ASP A 68 -8.24 10.39 1.18
N CYS A 69 -8.18 9.80 -0.02
CA CYS A 69 -8.86 8.52 -0.27
C CYS A 69 -8.27 7.39 0.55
N HIS A 70 -6.94 7.37 0.71
CA HIS A 70 -6.25 6.40 1.54
C HIS A 70 -6.69 6.51 2.99
N ASN A 71 -6.76 7.73 3.50
CA ASN A 71 -7.20 7.96 4.88
C ASN A 71 -8.66 7.58 5.08
N GLN A 72 -9.54 7.93 4.15
CA GLN A 72 -10.96 7.59 4.24
C GLN A 72 -11.17 6.08 4.30
N GLU A 73 -10.46 5.33 3.48
CA GLU A 73 -10.59 3.88 3.48
C GLU A 73 -10.18 3.27 4.81
N HIS A 74 -9.06 3.72 5.37
CA HIS A 74 -8.51 3.12 6.58
C HIS A 74 -9.13 3.67 7.86
N HIS A 75 -9.66 4.89 7.85
CA HIS A 75 -10.31 5.49 9.01
C HIS A 75 -11.82 5.28 9.05
N GLY A 76 -12.47 5.18 7.89
CA GLY A 76 -13.92 5.02 7.82
C GLY A 76 -14.38 3.62 8.18
N SER A 77 -14.04 2.65 7.37
CA SER A 77 -14.53 1.27 7.53
C SER A 77 -13.55 0.37 8.27
N ALA A 78 -12.25 0.64 8.20
CA ALA A 78 -11.24 -0.21 8.82
C ALA A 78 -11.05 0.07 10.31
N GLU A 79 -11.51 1.21 10.80
CA GLU A 79 -11.40 1.58 12.21
C GLU A 79 -12.05 0.55 13.14
N GLN A 80 -13.11 -0.09 12.69
CA GLN A 80 -13.79 -1.12 13.46
C GLN A 80 -13.08 -2.47 13.42
N LEU A 81 -12.16 -2.66 12.49
CA LEU A 81 -11.46 -3.93 12.26
C LEU A 81 -10.02 -3.90 12.73
N ILE A 82 -9.49 -2.73 13.03
CA ILE A 82 -8.11 -2.54 13.45
C ILE A 82 -8.06 -2.34 14.95
N GLU A 83 -7.21 -3.12 15.62
CA GLU A 83 -7.01 -2.97 17.06
C GLU A 83 -6.43 -1.59 17.39
N PRO A 84 -6.74 -1.03 18.58
CA PRO A 84 -6.11 0.21 19.01
C PRO A 84 -4.59 0.09 19.00
N GLY A 85 -3.91 1.13 18.54
CA GLY A 85 -2.46 1.13 18.42
C GLY A 85 -1.92 0.64 17.10
N LEU A 86 -2.79 0.24 16.17
CA LEU A 86 -2.39 -0.15 14.82
C LEU A 86 -2.80 0.92 13.81
N MET A 87 -1.99 1.07 12.78
CA MET A 87 -2.27 1.98 11.68
C MET A 87 -1.63 1.45 10.40
N PHE A 88 -2.06 1.96 9.25
CA PHE A 88 -1.42 1.66 7.97
C PHE A 88 -0.30 2.67 7.72
N ASP A 89 0.84 2.19 7.24
CA ASP A 89 1.92 3.07 6.81
C ASP A 89 1.65 3.64 5.42
N SER A 90 2.58 4.41 4.89
CA SER A 90 2.45 5.03 3.57
C SER A 90 2.45 4.01 2.42
N GLY A 91 2.90 2.80 2.67
CA GLY A 91 2.84 1.71 1.70
C GLY A 91 1.55 0.89 1.78
N GLY A 92 0.66 1.21 2.74
CA GLY A 92 -0.58 0.49 2.94
C GLY A 92 -0.48 -0.73 3.85
N ASP A 93 0.67 -0.96 4.48
CA ASP A 93 0.85 -2.07 5.42
C ASP A 93 0.31 -1.71 6.80
N LEU A 94 -0.23 -2.70 7.49
CA LEU A 94 -0.67 -2.55 8.87
C LEU A 94 0.57 -2.56 9.79
N VAL A 95 0.77 -1.49 10.51
CA VAL A 95 1.90 -1.31 11.42
C VAL A 95 1.41 -0.84 12.77
N GLN A 96 2.23 -1.04 13.80
CA GLN A 96 1.91 -0.53 15.12
C GLN A 96 2.09 0.98 15.17
N ALA A 97 1.07 1.70 15.66
CA ALA A 97 1.12 3.14 15.81
C ALA A 97 2.20 3.52 16.84
N PRO A 98 2.87 4.69 16.67
CA PRO A 98 3.78 5.20 17.69
C PRO A 98 3.05 5.42 19.01
N PRO A 99 3.72 5.19 20.14
CA PRO A 99 3.12 5.44 21.43
C PRO A 99 2.77 6.90 21.67
#